data_e25889801e6321a9a44623f0d7fd3876
#
_entry.id   e25889801e6321a9a44623f0d7fd3876
#
_cell.length_a   1.000
_cell.length_b   1.000
_cell.length_c   1.000
_cell.angle_alpha   90.00
_cell.angle_beta   90.00
_cell.angle_gamma   90.00
#
_symmetry.space_group_name_H-M   'P 1'
#
loop_
_entity.id
_entity.type
_entity.pdbx_description
1 polymer ?
#
loop_
_entity_poly.entity_id
_entity_poly.type
_entity_poly.pdbx_seq_one_letter_code
_entity_poly.pdbx_strand_id
1 'polypeptide(L)'
;VQEPYKNANRKFHPEDTVVKVGNTQIGGGNLTLMAGPCSVESEEQVVAIAKAVKASGATMLRGGAFKPRTSPYSFQGLGEVGLRYLEIAKEETGLPIVTELMDLSQLPLFKNVDVIQIGARNMQNFDLLKAVGRQEKPVMIKRGMSATYEEWLMSAEYVMAGGNENVILCERGVRTFETYTRNTLDLAAIPVLRKLTHLPIIVDPSHATGKSWLV
;
A
#
# COMPACT_ATOMS: atom_id res chain seq x y z
N VAL A 1 -13.19 21.05 -17.30
CA VAL A 1 -12.20 19.98 -17.42
C VAL A 1 -12.90 18.77 -17.96
N GLN A 2 -12.43 18.23 -19.08
CA GLN A 2 -13.07 17.09 -19.75
C GLN A 2 -12.66 15.73 -19.13
N GLU A 3 -11.52 15.67 -18.40
CA GLU A 3 -11.03 14.44 -17.80
C GLU A 3 -11.18 14.50 -16.27
N PRO A 4 -11.71 13.45 -15.62
CA PRO A 4 -11.97 13.45 -14.18
C PRO A 4 -10.70 13.45 -13.33
N TYR A 5 -9.57 12.95 -13.87
CA TYR A 5 -8.24 13.00 -13.26
C TYR A 5 -7.21 13.44 -14.30
N LYS A 6 -6.19 14.20 -13.89
CA LYS A 6 -5.18 14.79 -14.77
C LYS A 6 -3.78 14.32 -14.43
N ASN A 7 -3.35 14.51 -13.19
CA ASN A 7 -1.99 14.15 -12.76
C ASN A 7 -1.75 12.65 -12.86
N ALA A 8 -2.74 11.83 -12.54
CA ALA A 8 -2.65 10.37 -12.66
C ALA A 8 -2.89 9.86 -14.09
N ASN A 9 -3.24 10.71 -15.05
CA ASN A 9 -3.66 10.31 -16.40
C ASN A 9 -2.46 10.17 -17.34
N ARG A 10 -2.30 9.00 -17.94
CA ARG A 10 -1.23 8.72 -18.91
C ARG A 10 -1.21 9.67 -20.11
N LYS A 11 -2.35 10.23 -20.51
CA LYS A 11 -2.41 11.21 -21.60
C LYS A 11 -1.55 12.44 -21.35
N PHE A 12 -1.41 12.86 -20.09
CA PHE A 12 -0.63 14.03 -19.68
C PHE A 12 0.77 13.68 -19.17
N HIS A 13 1.01 12.40 -18.87
CA HIS A 13 2.31 11.88 -18.45
C HIS A 13 2.52 10.51 -19.13
N PRO A 14 3.05 10.49 -20.36
CA PRO A 14 3.17 9.24 -21.16
C PRO A 14 4.15 8.21 -20.59
N GLU A 15 5.23 8.65 -19.96
CA GLU A 15 6.29 7.81 -19.40
C GLU A 15 5.82 7.17 -18.09
N ASP A 16 6.30 5.94 -17.82
CA ASP A 16 6.02 5.27 -16.56
C ASP A 16 6.67 5.99 -15.37
N THR A 17 5.92 6.18 -14.31
CA THR A 17 6.45 6.67 -13.03
C THR A 17 7.21 5.55 -12.33
N VAL A 18 8.43 5.87 -11.89
CA VAL A 18 9.25 5.02 -11.04
C VAL A 18 9.36 5.66 -9.66
N VAL A 19 8.83 4.97 -8.66
CA VAL A 19 8.91 5.43 -7.26
C VAL A 19 10.15 4.85 -6.62
N LYS A 20 11.03 5.71 -6.13
CA LYS A 20 12.26 5.31 -5.44
C LYS A 20 12.03 5.24 -3.92
N VAL A 21 12.43 4.12 -3.32
CA VAL A 21 12.34 3.88 -1.87
C VAL A 21 13.66 3.26 -1.42
N GLY A 22 14.52 4.05 -0.79
CA GLY A 22 15.89 3.61 -0.49
C GLY A 22 16.62 3.14 -1.75
N ASN A 23 17.10 1.91 -1.75
CA ASN A 23 17.75 1.27 -2.90
C ASN A 23 16.78 0.51 -3.81
N THR A 24 15.47 0.57 -3.52
CA THR A 24 14.43 -0.14 -4.28
C THR A 24 13.73 0.83 -5.21
N GLN A 25 13.37 0.34 -6.41
CA GLN A 25 12.58 1.09 -7.40
C GLN A 25 11.29 0.32 -7.68
N ILE A 26 10.16 1.00 -7.58
CA ILE A 26 8.83 0.45 -7.82
C ILE A 26 8.31 1.00 -9.14
N GLY A 27 8.02 0.13 -10.10
CA GLY A 27 7.65 0.51 -11.46
C GLY A 27 8.83 0.46 -12.45
N GLY A 28 8.60 0.91 -13.69
CA GLY A 28 9.64 0.95 -14.73
C GLY A 28 10.22 -0.42 -15.10
N GLY A 29 9.43 -1.49 -15.00
CA GLY A 29 9.88 -2.86 -15.28
C GLY A 29 10.59 -3.56 -14.13
N ASN A 30 10.77 -2.91 -12.99
CA ASN A 30 11.37 -3.52 -11.81
C ASN A 30 10.35 -4.37 -11.08
N LEU A 31 10.77 -5.57 -10.63
CA LEU A 31 9.98 -6.40 -9.73
C LEU A 31 10.32 -6.04 -8.28
N THR A 32 9.32 -5.61 -7.52
CA THR A 32 9.45 -5.29 -6.10
C THR A 32 8.66 -6.31 -5.27
N LEU A 33 9.31 -6.94 -4.32
CA LEU A 33 8.67 -7.88 -3.39
C LEU A 33 8.54 -7.23 -2.02
N MET A 34 7.30 -6.97 -1.62
CA MET A 34 6.93 -6.47 -0.29
C MET A 34 6.40 -7.64 0.53
N ALA A 35 7.11 -8.03 1.56
CA ALA A 35 6.71 -9.16 2.40
C ALA A 35 6.83 -8.83 3.89
N GLY A 36 6.05 -9.53 4.71
CA GLY A 36 6.04 -9.35 6.15
C GLY A 36 4.69 -9.71 6.77
N PRO A 37 4.56 -9.61 8.10
CA PRO A 37 3.36 -10.02 8.80
C PRO A 37 2.17 -9.10 8.48
N CYS A 38 0.96 -9.66 8.53
CA CYS A 38 -0.25 -8.83 8.44
C CYS A 38 -0.36 -7.87 9.64
N SER A 39 -0.03 -8.37 10.84
CA SER A 39 0.02 -7.59 12.08
C SER A 39 1.38 -7.73 12.74
N VAL A 40 1.88 -6.63 13.28
CA VAL A 40 3.04 -6.63 14.19
C VAL A 40 2.53 -6.97 15.57
N GLU A 41 3.00 -8.08 16.14
CA GLU A 41 2.52 -8.61 17.43
C GLU A 41 3.59 -8.60 18.51
N SER A 42 4.88 -8.72 18.14
CA SER A 42 6.03 -8.53 19.03
C SER A 42 7.26 -8.11 18.22
N GLU A 43 8.29 -7.65 18.93
CA GLU A 43 9.59 -7.33 18.34
C GLU A 43 10.23 -8.56 17.73
N GLU A 44 10.27 -9.67 18.49
CA GLU A 44 10.87 -10.93 18.07
C GLU A 44 10.21 -11.46 16.79
N GLN A 45 8.86 -11.40 16.71
CA GLN A 45 8.11 -11.84 15.56
C GLN A 45 8.51 -11.04 14.30
N VAL A 46 8.47 -9.72 14.37
CA VAL A 46 8.70 -8.90 13.18
C VAL A 46 10.14 -8.93 12.73
N VAL A 47 11.11 -8.98 13.66
CA VAL A 47 12.53 -9.09 13.35
C VAL A 47 12.84 -10.44 12.70
N ALA A 48 12.33 -11.54 13.27
CA ALA A 48 12.52 -12.89 12.70
C ALA A 48 11.91 -12.97 11.28
N ILE A 49 10.70 -12.44 11.08
CA ILE A 49 10.05 -12.42 9.77
C ILE A 49 10.84 -11.55 8.79
N ALA A 50 11.30 -10.37 9.21
CA ALA A 50 12.07 -9.46 8.35
C ALA A 50 13.36 -10.13 7.84
N LYS A 51 14.08 -10.84 8.70
CA LYS A 51 15.27 -11.61 8.31
C LYS A 51 14.93 -12.72 7.31
N ALA A 52 13.86 -13.46 7.56
CA ALA A 52 13.43 -14.56 6.69
C ALA A 52 12.98 -14.06 5.32
N VAL A 53 12.16 -13.01 5.25
CA VAL A 53 11.68 -12.47 3.96
C VAL A 53 12.82 -11.83 3.17
N LYS A 54 13.76 -11.16 3.83
CA LYS A 54 14.97 -10.65 3.19
C LYS A 54 15.79 -11.77 2.56
N ALA A 55 16.02 -12.84 3.28
CA ALA A 55 16.75 -14.01 2.78
C ALA A 55 16.02 -14.67 1.59
N SER A 56 14.70 -14.54 1.52
CA SER A 56 13.86 -15.02 0.41
C SER A 56 13.74 -14.04 -0.76
N GLY A 57 14.44 -12.91 -0.72
CA GLY A 57 14.50 -11.95 -1.82
C GLY A 57 13.52 -10.77 -1.72
N ALA A 58 12.83 -10.59 -0.59
CA ALA A 58 12.03 -9.37 -0.38
C ALA A 58 12.92 -8.12 -0.36
N THR A 59 12.43 -7.06 -0.98
CA THR A 59 13.10 -5.77 -1.08
C THR A 59 12.49 -4.71 -0.15
N MET A 60 11.33 -5.00 0.43
CA MET A 60 10.65 -4.15 1.40
C MET A 60 9.96 -5.00 2.47
N LEU A 61 9.91 -4.47 3.69
CA LEU A 61 9.18 -5.04 4.81
C LEU A 61 7.80 -4.38 4.92
N ARG A 62 6.75 -5.20 4.95
CA ARG A 62 5.42 -4.71 5.30
C ARG A 62 5.01 -5.24 6.67
N GLY A 63 4.24 -4.46 7.40
CA GLY A 63 3.64 -4.88 8.66
C GLY A 63 2.59 -3.87 9.11
N GLY A 64 1.52 -4.34 9.74
CA GLY A 64 0.46 -3.46 10.25
C GLY A 64 0.67 -3.17 11.74
N ALA A 65 0.96 -1.92 12.10
CA ALA A 65 1.00 -1.45 13.48
C ALA A 65 -0.38 -1.02 13.98
N PHE A 66 -1.18 -0.45 13.09
CA PHE A 66 -2.59 -0.10 13.30
C PHE A 66 -3.46 -1.01 12.42
N LYS A 67 -4.51 -1.60 13.00
CA LYS A 67 -5.33 -2.61 12.31
C LYS A 67 -6.80 -2.19 12.26
N PRO A 68 -7.35 -1.92 11.05
CA PRO A 68 -8.79 -1.73 10.90
C PRO A 68 -9.49 -3.07 11.07
N ARG A 69 -10.38 -3.17 12.05
CA ARG A 69 -11.13 -4.38 12.35
C ARG A 69 -12.63 -4.13 12.26
N THR A 70 -13.35 -5.09 11.71
CA THR A 70 -14.82 -5.05 11.68
C THR A 70 -15.40 -5.19 13.08
N SER A 71 -14.78 -6.00 13.95
CA SER A 71 -15.17 -6.14 15.35
C SER A 71 -14.31 -5.28 16.25
N PRO A 72 -14.90 -4.49 17.16
CA PRO A 72 -14.16 -3.69 18.14
C PRO A 72 -13.42 -4.55 19.18
N TYR A 73 -13.79 -5.82 19.31
CA TYR A 73 -13.16 -6.77 20.24
C TYR A 73 -11.95 -7.49 19.65
N SER A 74 -11.68 -7.31 18.35
CA SER A 74 -10.50 -7.86 17.70
C SER A 74 -9.25 -7.03 18.03
N PHE A 75 -8.07 -7.66 17.89
CA PHE A 75 -6.79 -6.98 18.06
C PHE A 75 -6.66 -5.78 17.13
N GLN A 76 -6.49 -4.59 17.70
CA GLN A 76 -6.45 -3.31 16.96
C GLN A 76 -5.04 -2.91 16.50
N GLY A 77 -4.02 -3.70 16.80
CA GLY A 77 -2.62 -3.39 16.55
C GLY A 77 -1.91 -2.85 17.79
N LEU A 78 -0.59 -2.81 17.75
CA LEU A 78 0.26 -2.30 18.84
C LEU A 78 0.46 -0.78 18.76
N GLY A 79 -0.04 -0.13 17.71
CA GLY A 79 0.10 1.33 17.56
C GLY A 79 1.55 1.77 17.44
N GLU A 80 1.92 2.80 18.19
CA GLU A 80 3.27 3.38 18.18
C GLU A 80 4.36 2.36 18.53
N VAL A 81 4.10 1.44 19.46
CA VAL A 81 5.02 0.36 19.81
C VAL A 81 5.27 -0.55 18.60
N GLY A 82 4.23 -0.87 17.84
CA GLY A 82 4.35 -1.63 16.60
C GLY A 82 5.19 -0.92 15.53
N LEU A 83 5.08 0.39 15.41
CA LEU A 83 5.95 1.19 14.53
C LEU A 83 7.42 1.10 14.98
N ARG A 84 7.66 1.18 16.29
CA ARG A 84 9.03 1.05 16.83
C ARG A 84 9.62 -0.33 16.53
N TYR A 85 8.83 -1.39 16.62
CA TYR A 85 9.30 -2.74 16.27
C TYR A 85 9.62 -2.88 14.78
N LEU A 86 8.86 -2.23 13.90
CA LEU A 86 9.18 -2.15 12.48
C LEU A 86 10.50 -1.40 12.23
N GLU A 87 10.75 -0.32 12.96
CA GLU A 87 12.01 0.42 12.86
C GLU A 87 13.21 -0.44 13.26
N ILE A 88 13.12 -1.18 14.36
CA ILE A 88 14.15 -2.12 14.80
C ILE A 88 14.41 -3.19 13.72
N ALA A 89 13.35 -3.75 13.14
CA ALA A 89 13.50 -4.72 12.06
C ALA A 89 14.17 -4.11 10.81
N LYS A 90 13.88 -2.85 10.49
CA LYS A 90 14.55 -2.10 9.42
C LYS A 90 16.03 -1.86 9.75
N GLU A 91 16.36 -1.45 10.98
CA GLU A 91 17.75 -1.25 11.43
C GLU A 91 18.57 -2.55 11.26
N GLU A 92 17.99 -3.71 11.62
CA GLU A 92 18.67 -5.00 11.53
C GLU A 92 18.77 -5.57 10.10
N THR A 93 17.84 -5.23 9.21
CA THR A 93 17.78 -5.85 7.89
C THR A 93 18.10 -4.90 6.73
N GLY A 94 17.97 -3.60 6.95
CA GLY A 94 18.06 -2.59 5.89
C GLY A 94 16.83 -2.54 4.98
N LEU A 95 15.75 -3.31 5.27
CA LEU A 95 14.54 -3.29 4.45
C LEU A 95 13.73 -2.01 4.72
N PRO A 96 13.38 -1.21 3.69
CA PRO A 96 12.44 -0.12 3.84
C PRO A 96 11.07 -0.61 4.31
N ILE A 97 10.37 0.22 5.09
CA ILE A 97 9.09 -0.12 5.71
C ILE A 97 7.92 0.43 4.89
N VAL A 98 6.92 -0.42 4.65
CA VAL A 98 5.58 -0.01 4.24
C VAL A 98 4.56 -0.41 5.31
N THR A 99 3.79 0.55 5.82
CA THR A 99 2.77 0.30 6.84
C THR A 99 1.56 1.22 6.67
N GLU A 100 0.42 0.77 7.20
CA GLU A 100 -0.87 1.45 7.02
C GLU A 100 -1.04 2.60 7.99
N LEU A 101 -1.39 3.76 7.45
CA LEU A 101 -1.90 4.93 8.15
C LEU A 101 -3.44 4.88 8.12
N MET A 102 -4.08 4.89 9.28
CA MET A 102 -5.53 4.81 9.39
C MET A 102 -6.20 6.14 9.71
N ASP A 103 -5.51 7.01 10.40
CA ASP A 103 -6.05 8.26 10.93
C ASP A 103 -5.03 9.39 10.86
N LEU A 104 -5.51 10.61 10.65
CA LEU A 104 -4.67 11.81 10.57
C LEU A 104 -3.82 12.04 11.82
N SER A 105 -4.33 11.71 12.99
CA SER A 105 -3.62 11.87 14.26
C SER A 105 -2.36 11.01 14.35
N GLN A 106 -2.28 9.93 13.56
CA GLN A 106 -1.15 9.02 13.54
C GLN A 106 -0.01 9.52 12.65
N LEU A 107 -0.27 10.46 11.73
CA LEU A 107 0.71 10.91 10.73
C LEU A 107 2.05 11.37 11.33
N PRO A 108 2.10 12.09 12.46
CA PRO A 108 3.37 12.47 13.10
C PRO A 108 4.23 11.27 13.52
N LEU A 109 3.62 10.11 13.78
CA LEU A 109 4.32 8.88 14.18
C LEU A 109 5.02 8.19 13.01
N PHE A 110 4.68 8.56 11.76
CA PHE A 110 5.19 7.93 10.54
C PHE A 110 6.51 8.50 10.04
N LYS A 111 7.24 9.22 10.89
CA LYS A 111 8.49 9.89 10.54
C LYS A 111 9.52 8.94 9.89
N ASN A 112 9.66 7.73 10.42
CA ASN A 112 10.66 6.74 9.98
C ASN A 112 10.07 5.67 9.03
N VAL A 113 8.80 5.78 8.66
CA VAL A 113 8.15 4.94 7.64
C VAL A 113 8.56 5.40 6.26
N ASP A 114 8.85 4.48 5.35
CA ASP A 114 9.33 4.78 4.00
C ASP A 114 8.19 4.92 2.98
N VAL A 115 7.15 4.09 3.12
CA VAL A 115 5.95 4.15 2.28
C VAL A 115 4.71 4.14 3.16
N ILE A 116 3.85 5.13 3.00
CA ILE A 116 2.57 5.21 3.70
C ILE A 116 1.53 4.40 2.91
N GLN A 117 0.97 3.35 3.52
CA GLN A 117 -0.14 2.62 2.93
C GLN A 117 -1.47 3.23 3.36
N ILE A 118 -2.34 3.51 2.38
CA ILE A 118 -3.75 3.80 2.59
C ILE A 118 -4.54 2.51 2.35
N GLY A 119 -5.18 2.01 3.39
CA GLY A 119 -5.97 0.78 3.33
C GLY A 119 -7.20 0.91 2.45
N ALA A 120 -7.73 -0.23 1.99
CA ALA A 120 -8.89 -0.27 1.10
C ALA A 120 -10.13 0.44 1.68
N ARG A 121 -10.32 0.38 3.00
CA ARG A 121 -11.43 1.06 3.70
C ARG A 121 -11.27 2.58 3.74
N ASN A 122 -10.06 3.09 3.58
CA ASN A 122 -9.72 4.51 3.56
C ASN A 122 -9.44 5.06 2.16
N MET A 123 -9.67 4.27 1.10
CA MET A 123 -9.41 4.71 -0.27
C MET A 123 -10.13 6.02 -0.63
N GLN A 124 -11.30 6.23 -0.08
CA GLN A 124 -12.11 7.45 -0.27
C GLN A 124 -12.17 8.35 0.98
N ASN A 125 -11.27 8.18 1.93
CA ASN A 125 -11.08 9.13 3.01
C ASN A 125 -10.28 10.34 2.49
N PHE A 126 -10.98 11.28 1.88
CA PHE A 126 -10.38 12.39 1.15
C PHE A 126 -9.53 13.31 2.03
N ASP A 127 -9.88 13.49 3.29
CA ASP A 127 -9.07 14.30 4.21
C ASP A 127 -7.73 13.63 4.51
N LEU A 128 -7.74 12.30 4.67
CA LEU A 128 -6.52 11.51 4.81
C LEU A 128 -5.66 11.58 3.54
N LEU A 129 -6.27 11.44 2.36
CA LEU A 129 -5.59 11.54 1.06
C LEU A 129 -4.95 12.92 0.86
N LYS A 130 -5.66 14.00 1.20
CA LYS A 130 -5.12 15.37 1.14
C LYS A 130 -3.92 15.55 2.07
N ALA A 131 -3.97 14.96 3.27
CA ALA A 131 -2.90 15.07 4.24
C ALA A 131 -1.63 14.35 3.77
N VAL A 132 -1.74 13.11 3.27
CA VAL A 132 -0.57 12.37 2.74
C VAL A 132 -0.09 12.95 1.40
N GLY A 133 -0.96 13.62 0.65
CA GLY A 133 -0.60 14.36 -0.55
C GLY A 133 0.32 15.56 -0.30
N ARG A 134 0.37 16.07 0.92
CA ARG A 134 1.29 17.14 1.35
C ARG A 134 2.62 16.62 1.91
N GLN A 135 2.78 15.31 1.95
CA GLN A 135 4.02 14.66 2.38
C GLN A 135 4.88 14.34 1.17
N GLU A 136 6.18 14.19 1.38
CA GLU A 136 7.12 13.76 0.33
C GLU A 136 7.22 12.23 0.22
N LYS A 137 6.76 11.52 1.25
CA LYS A 137 6.83 10.05 1.30
C LYS A 137 5.93 9.41 0.25
N PRO A 138 6.39 8.35 -0.42
CA PRO A 138 5.55 7.56 -1.29
C PRO A 138 4.28 7.07 -0.59
N VAL A 139 3.18 7.07 -1.32
CA VAL A 139 1.86 6.64 -0.84
C VAL A 139 1.37 5.47 -1.67
N MET A 140 1.09 4.34 -1.04
CA MET A 140 0.49 3.18 -1.68
C MET A 140 -1.00 3.14 -1.35
N ILE A 141 -1.85 3.22 -2.39
CA ILE A 141 -3.32 3.21 -2.23
C ILE A 141 -3.86 1.84 -2.61
N LYS A 142 -4.43 1.14 -1.63
CA LYS A 142 -5.11 -0.13 -1.85
C LYS A 142 -6.51 0.11 -2.40
N ARG A 143 -6.86 -0.62 -3.46
CA ARG A 143 -8.18 -0.54 -4.09
C ARG A 143 -9.29 -0.91 -3.10
N GLY A 144 -10.33 -0.10 -3.04
CA GLY A 144 -11.55 -0.41 -2.31
C GLY A 144 -12.24 -1.66 -2.85
N MET A 145 -12.88 -2.44 -2.00
CA MET A 145 -13.45 -3.75 -2.34
C MET A 145 -14.59 -3.69 -3.36
N SER A 146 -15.17 -2.52 -3.58
CA SER A 146 -16.22 -2.27 -4.58
C SER A 146 -15.88 -1.07 -5.48
N ALA A 147 -14.61 -0.64 -5.51
CA ALA A 147 -14.18 0.52 -6.24
C ALA A 147 -13.91 0.21 -7.72
N THR A 148 -14.39 1.08 -8.59
CA THR A 148 -14.02 1.08 -10.01
C THR A 148 -12.57 1.55 -10.20
N TYR A 149 -12.01 1.34 -11.39
CA TYR A 149 -10.68 1.88 -11.74
C TYR A 149 -10.67 3.40 -11.67
N GLU A 150 -11.73 4.05 -12.15
CA GLU A 150 -11.86 5.51 -12.12
C GLU A 150 -11.88 6.05 -10.68
N GLU A 151 -12.69 5.48 -9.79
CA GLU A 151 -12.73 5.87 -8.38
C GLU A 151 -11.36 5.72 -7.71
N TRP A 152 -10.64 4.66 -8.04
CA TRP A 152 -9.29 4.41 -7.52
C TRP A 152 -8.28 5.43 -8.06
N LEU A 153 -8.32 5.76 -9.35
CA LEU A 153 -7.50 6.80 -9.95
C LEU A 153 -7.83 8.20 -9.42
N MET A 154 -9.11 8.48 -9.12
CA MET A 154 -9.51 9.72 -8.46
C MET A 154 -8.92 9.84 -7.05
N SER A 155 -8.78 8.75 -6.33
CA SER A 155 -8.08 8.75 -5.03
C SER A 155 -6.59 9.05 -5.19
N ALA A 156 -5.94 8.49 -6.20
CA ALA A 156 -4.56 8.86 -6.56
C ALA A 156 -4.44 10.34 -6.92
N GLU A 157 -5.38 10.87 -7.69
CA GLU A 157 -5.45 12.30 -8.06
C GLU A 157 -5.51 13.21 -6.83
N TYR A 158 -6.26 12.86 -5.78
CA TYR A 158 -6.30 13.62 -4.53
C TYR A 158 -4.93 13.75 -3.88
N VAL A 159 -4.14 12.67 -3.88
CA VAL A 159 -2.76 12.68 -3.33
C VAL A 159 -1.86 13.54 -4.22
N MET A 160 -1.92 13.35 -5.53
CA MET A 160 -1.07 14.05 -6.51
C MET A 160 -1.39 15.55 -6.58
N ALA A 161 -2.66 15.93 -6.44
CA ALA A 161 -3.08 17.34 -6.38
C ALA A 161 -2.52 18.08 -5.15
N GLY A 162 -2.12 17.36 -4.11
CA GLY A 162 -1.41 17.90 -2.95
C GLY A 162 0.08 18.17 -3.19
N GLY A 163 0.62 17.72 -4.33
CA GLY A 163 2.03 17.84 -4.71
C GLY A 163 2.84 16.55 -4.61
N ASN A 164 2.27 15.46 -4.09
CA ASN A 164 2.96 14.19 -3.97
C ASN A 164 2.71 13.30 -5.20
N GLU A 165 3.69 13.22 -6.08
CA GLU A 165 3.63 12.42 -7.30
C GLU A 165 4.06 10.96 -7.10
N ASN A 166 4.56 10.59 -5.92
CA ASN A 166 5.05 9.25 -5.60
C ASN A 166 3.91 8.34 -5.14
N VAL A 167 2.99 8.03 -6.03
CA VAL A 167 1.81 7.20 -5.75
C VAL A 167 1.96 5.83 -6.38
N ILE A 168 1.61 4.79 -5.60
CA ILE A 168 1.62 3.38 -5.99
C ILE A 168 0.20 2.85 -5.84
N LEU A 169 -0.29 2.14 -6.83
CA LEU A 169 -1.59 1.47 -6.78
C LEU A 169 -1.41 0.01 -6.34
N CYS A 170 -2.29 -0.48 -5.46
CA CYS A 170 -2.26 -1.87 -5.00
C CYS A 170 -3.61 -2.55 -5.22
N GLU A 171 -3.66 -3.50 -6.17
CA GLU A 171 -4.78 -4.41 -6.37
C GLU A 171 -4.78 -5.47 -5.27
N ARG A 172 -5.85 -5.59 -4.52
CA ARG A 172 -5.97 -6.47 -3.36
C ARG A 172 -7.24 -7.33 -3.34
N GLY A 173 -7.91 -7.40 -4.46
CA GLY A 173 -9.17 -8.11 -4.63
C GLY A 173 -10.40 -7.23 -4.41
N VAL A 174 -11.43 -7.56 -5.15
CA VAL A 174 -12.76 -6.93 -5.07
C VAL A 174 -13.78 -7.93 -4.54
N ARG A 175 -14.82 -7.41 -3.90
CA ARG A 175 -15.93 -8.23 -3.43
C ARG A 175 -16.78 -8.65 -4.62
N THR A 176 -17.03 -9.95 -4.74
CA THR A 176 -17.91 -10.52 -5.76
C THR A 176 -18.93 -11.44 -5.10
N PHE A 177 -19.75 -12.11 -5.91
CA PHE A 177 -20.67 -13.14 -5.44
C PHE A 177 -19.95 -14.40 -4.90
N GLU A 178 -18.68 -14.61 -5.29
CA GLU A 178 -17.91 -15.79 -4.87
C GLU A 178 -17.47 -15.66 -3.40
N THR A 179 -17.67 -16.73 -2.65
CA THR A 179 -17.39 -16.78 -1.21
C THR A 179 -16.27 -17.75 -0.83
N TYR A 180 -15.76 -18.54 -1.78
CA TYR A 180 -14.68 -19.48 -1.52
C TYR A 180 -13.38 -18.79 -1.17
N THR A 181 -13.07 -17.69 -1.83
CA THR A 181 -11.99 -16.77 -1.47
C THR A 181 -12.56 -15.56 -0.74
N ARG A 182 -11.73 -14.91 0.06
CA ARG A 182 -12.12 -13.70 0.80
C ARG A 182 -12.57 -12.57 -0.13
N ASN A 183 -11.84 -12.36 -1.22
CA ASN A 183 -12.14 -11.44 -2.32
C ASN A 183 -11.66 -12.07 -3.63
N THR A 184 -12.11 -11.54 -4.75
CA THR A 184 -11.66 -11.98 -6.08
C THR A 184 -10.53 -11.06 -6.55
N LEU A 185 -9.35 -11.63 -6.83
CA LEU A 185 -8.21 -10.90 -7.36
C LEU A 185 -8.48 -10.52 -8.82
N ASP A 186 -8.45 -9.23 -9.12
CA ASP A 186 -8.67 -8.69 -10.46
C ASP A 186 -7.33 -8.46 -11.18
N LEU A 187 -6.80 -9.49 -11.82
CA LEU A 187 -5.56 -9.36 -12.60
C LEU A 187 -5.75 -8.55 -13.89
N ALA A 188 -6.97 -8.41 -14.38
CA ALA A 188 -7.29 -7.54 -15.53
C ALA A 188 -7.04 -6.05 -15.22
N ALA A 189 -7.03 -5.68 -13.93
CA ALA A 189 -6.67 -4.33 -13.51
C ALA A 189 -5.29 -3.90 -14.04
N ILE A 190 -4.33 -4.81 -14.12
CA ILE A 190 -2.94 -4.48 -14.51
C ILE A 190 -2.88 -3.92 -15.94
N PRO A 191 -3.31 -4.64 -17.00
CA PRO A 191 -3.24 -4.11 -18.35
C PRO A 191 -4.17 -2.91 -18.58
N VAL A 192 -5.32 -2.84 -17.88
CA VAL A 192 -6.23 -1.69 -17.98
C VAL A 192 -5.57 -0.44 -17.39
N LEU A 193 -5.05 -0.54 -16.17
CA LEU A 193 -4.41 0.61 -15.50
C LEU A 193 -3.16 1.08 -16.23
N ARG A 194 -2.39 0.17 -16.85
CA ARG A 194 -1.24 0.57 -17.70
C ARG A 194 -1.63 1.46 -18.88
N LYS A 195 -2.88 1.35 -19.37
CA LYS A 195 -3.41 2.26 -20.40
C LYS A 195 -3.92 3.58 -19.85
N LEU A 196 -4.48 3.56 -18.62
CA LEU A 196 -5.14 4.71 -18.04
C LEU A 196 -4.17 5.62 -17.28
N THR A 197 -3.16 5.05 -16.62
CA THR A 197 -2.23 5.77 -15.75
C THR A 197 -0.78 5.36 -15.99
N HIS A 198 0.13 6.22 -15.56
CA HIS A 198 1.56 5.99 -15.54
C HIS A 198 2.07 5.48 -14.18
N LEU A 199 1.20 5.40 -13.18
CA LEU A 199 1.56 5.00 -11.83
C LEU A 199 1.90 3.51 -11.73
N PRO A 200 2.88 3.13 -10.90
CA PRO A 200 3.22 1.73 -10.68
C PRO A 200 2.11 0.98 -9.96
N ILE A 201 2.00 -0.32 -10.25
CA ILE A 201 0.95 -1.21 -9.74
C ILE A 201 1.59 -2.37 -8.98
N ILE A 202 1.11 -2.60 -7.76
CA ILE A 202 1.43 -3.75 -6.92
C ILE A 202 0.20 -4.66 -6.87
N VAL A 203 0.44 -5.96 -6.75
CA VAL A 203 -0.61 -6.98 -6.57
C VAL A 203 -0.44 -7.62 -5.20
N ASP A 204 -1.52 -7.68 -4.45
CA ASP A 204 -1.61 -8.31 -3.13
C ASP A 204 -2.55 -9.52 -3.18
N PRO A 205 -2.06 -10.71 -3.53
CA PRO A 205 -2.87 -11.91 -3.59
C PRO A 205 -3.27 -12.40 -2.19
N SER A 206 -2.49 -12.08 -1.16
CA SER A 206 -2.74 -12.54 0.21
C SER A 206 -4.04 -12.00 0.77
N HIS A 207 -4.29 -10.69 0.63
CA HIS A 207 -5.54 -10.08 1.09
C HIS A 207 -6.70 -10.30 0.10
N ALA A 208 -6.41 -10.61 -1.16
CA ALA A 208 -7.45 -10.99 -2.11
C ALA A 208 -8.01 -12.37 -1.77
N THR A 209 -7.17 -13.39 -1.75
CA THR A 209 -7.64 -14.78 -1.62
C THR A 209 -7.94 -15.17 -0.17
N GLY A 210 -7.14 -14.68 0.79
CA GLY A 210 -7.24 -15.05 2.20
C GLY A 210 -6.80 -16.48 2.52
N LYS A 211 -6.18 -17.16 1.56
CA LYS A 211 -5.72 -18.56 1.67
C LYS A 211 -4.28 -18.66 1.18
N SER A 212 -3.38 -19.18 2.03
CA SER A 212 -1.93 -19.22 1.75
C SER A 212 -1.57 -20.03 0.51
N TRP A 213 -2.28 -21.12 0.23
CA TRP A 213 -2.01 -21.96 -0.93
C TRP A 213 -2.44 -21.34 -2.28
N LEU A 214 -3.13 -20.19 -2.26
CA LEU A 214 -3.54 -19.43 -3.45
C LEU A 214 -2.65 -18.18 -3.69
N VAL A 215 -1.62 -17.96 -2.89
CA VAL A 215 -0.73 -16.79 -2.99
C VAL A 215 0.45 -17.03 -3.92
#